data_017e86c9bbeedbb909a83eceacba2b39
#
_entry.id   017e86c9bbeedbb909a83eceacba2b39
#
_cell.length_a   1.000
_cell.length_b   1.000
_cell.length_c   1.000
_cell.angle_alpha   90.00
_cell.angle_beta   90.00
_cell.angle_gamma   90.00
#
_symmetry.space_group_name_H-M   'P 1'
#
loop_
_entity.id
_entity.type
_entity.pdbx_description
1 polymer ?
#
loop_
_entity_poly.entity_id
_entity_poly.type
_entity_poly.pdbx_seq_one_letter_code
_entity_poly.pdbx_strand_id
1 'polypeptide(L)'
;MRMYDLITKKKHGGELTAEELRSMVEGYVAGEIPDYQMSAMLMAIWFCGMTAEETTALTIAMADSGDRVDLSAIAGKKVDKHSTGGVGDKTTLICAPIVAACGGRVAKMSGRGLGHTGGTVDKLEAIPGYETAISREKFFSIVNECGVSVIGQSGNLAPADKKLYALRDVTATVDSIPLIASSIMSKKLAAGSDCILLDVKTGSGAFMKTLDDAIALAQTMVAIGEGAGRRTVALITDMDTPLGHGIGNSLEVAESMDVLRGKGPHDLTEVSLQLAENMLYLVGKGTIEECRRMAEQSIADGSAFETFCTMVRRQGGDDAVLRDASKFPQAAVQMEIRAGADGYITAMDAEKIGETSVVLGAGRETKDSPIDFAAGLILHKKYGDAVTSDDVIATLYTESTQRGESAAQLFRAAITIGKEVPPSRPLVYARVEKDKVVRY
;
A
#
# COMPACT_ATOMS: atom_id res chain seq x y z
N MET A 1 -5.35 -36.34 7.68
CA MET A 1 -6.69 -35.71 7.70
C MET A 1 -7.17 -35.60 6.27
N ARG A 2 -8.43 -35.96 5.94
CA ARG A 2 -8.92 -35.90 4.55
C ARG A 2 -9.49 -34.49 4.28
N MET A 3 -9.06 -33.86 3.18
CA MET A 3 -9.57 -32.54 2.79
C MET A 3 -11.10 -32.49 2.59
N TYR A 4 -11.69 -33.61 2.10
CA TYR A 4 -13.15 -33.77 1.98
C TYR A 4 -13.88 -33.53 3.30
N ASP A 5 -13.37 -34.04 4.42
CA ASP A 5 -14.00 -33.90 5.73
C ASP A 5 -13.96 -32.46 6.23
N LEU A 6 -12.82 -31.76 5.99
CA LEU A 6 -12.67 -30.34 6.32
C LEU A 6 -13.62 -29.44 5.51
N ILE A 7 -13.72 -29.69 4.20
CA ILE A 7 -14.68 -28.98 3.33
C ILE A 7 -16.11 -29.23 3.82
N THR A 8 -16.45 -30.47 4.13
CA THR A 8 -17.80 -30.84 4.63
C THR A 8 -18.11 -30.15 5.94
N LYS A 9 -17.14 -30.10 6.88
CA LYS A 9 -17.27 -29.38 8.14
C LYS A 9 -17.52 -27.89 7.91
N LYS A 10 -16.68 -27.22 7.07
CA LYS A 10 -16.78 -25.80 6.83
C LYS A 10 -18.04 -25.38 6.08
N LYS A 11 -18.45 -26.11 5.04
CA LYS A 11 -19.66 -25.80 4.26
C LYS A 11 -20.96 -25.88 5.07
N HIS A 12 -20.95 -26.58 6.21
CA HIS A 12 -22.07 -26.65 7.14
C HIS A 12 -21.93 -25.65 8.32
N GLY A 13 -21.02 -24.69 8.24
CA GLY A 13 -20.79 -23.65 9.24
C GLY A 13 -19.95 -24.12 10.44
N GLY A 14 -19.32 -25.29 10.36
CA GLY A 14 -18.42 -25.76 11.42
C GLY A 14 -17.10 -24.99 11.45
N GLU A 15 -16.53 -24.82 12.64
CA GLU A 15 -15.25 -24.15 12.87
C GLU A 15 -14.09 -25.12 12.69
N LEU A 16 -13.05 -24.68 11.95
CA LEU A 16 -11.82 -25.44 11.77
C LEU A 16 -10.84 -25.17 12.91
N THR A 17 -10.22 -26.19 13.44
CA THR A 17 -9.17 -26.03 14.47
C THR A 17 -7.87 -25.52 13.85
N ALA A 18 -6.96 -24.99 14.69
CA ALA A 18 -5.65 -24.55 14.25
C ALA A 18 -4.82 -25.69 13.61
N GLU A 19 -4.97 -26.93 14.10
CA GLU A 19 -4.31 -28.12 13.54
C GLU A 19 -4.89 -28.48 12.17
N GLU A 20 -6.22 -28.42 12.00
CA GLU A 20 -6.90 -28.64 10.72
C GLU A 20 -6.46 -27.63 9.66
N LEU A 21 -6.40 -26.33 10.03
CA LEU A 21 -5.95 -25.26 9.14
C LEU A 21 -4.48 -25.38 8.76
N ARG A 22 -3.62 -25.73 9.73
CA ARG A 22 -2.18 -25.97 9.47
C ARG A 22 -1.99 -27.14 8.51
N SER A 23 -2.61 -28.29 8.78
CA SER A 23 -2.54 -29.47 7.92
C SER A 23 -3.03 -29.19 6.49
N MET A 24 -4.10 -28.39 6.36
CA MET A 24 -4.61 -27.94 5.06
C MET A 24 -3.59 -27.07 4.30
N VAL A 25 -2.99 -26.09 4.96
CA VAL A 25 -2.00 -25.19 4.33
C VAL A 25 -0.75 -25.94 3.94
N GLU A 26 -0.21 -26.78 4.83
CA GLU A 26 0.98 -27.60 4.58
C GLU A 26 0.76 -28.58 3.41
N GLY A 27 -0.36 -29.31 3.42
CA GLY A 27 -0.71 -30.25 2.35
C GLY A 27 -0.95 -29.55 1.00
N TYR A 28 -1.49 -28.33 1.00
CA TYR A 28 -1.65 -27.57 -0.24
C TYR A 28 -0.32 -27.06 -0.78
N VAL A 29 0.58 -26.58 0.08
CA VAL A 29 1.92 -26.15 -0.31
C VAL A 29 2.73 -27.31 -0.85
N ALA A 30 2.65 -28.49 -0.21
CA ALA A 30 3.31 -29.72 -0.63
C ALA A 30 2.76 -30.31 -1.94
N GLY A 31 1.57 -29.84 -2.41
CA GLY A 31 0.91 -30.37 -3.60
C GLY A 31 0.12 -31.66 -3.36
N GLU A 32 -0.09 -32.05 -2.10
CA GLU A 32 -0.90 -33.21 -1.71
C GLU A 32 -2.40 -32.91 -1.84
N ILE A 33 -2.80 -31.63 -1.65
CA ILE A 33 -4.18 -31.16 -1.82
C ILE A 33 -4.29 -30.50 -3.18
N PRO A 34 -5.13 -31.02 -4.10
CA PRO A 34 -5.31 -30.45 -5.44
C PRO A 34 -6.15 -29.18 -5.42
N ASP A 35 -5.95 -28.32 -6.45
CA ASP A 35 -6.61 -27.03 -6.58
C ASP A 35 -8.14 -27.10 -6.50
N TYR A 36 -8.78 -28.15 -7.06
CA TYR A 36 -10.24 -28.28 -7.02
C TYR A 36 -10.78 -28.46 -5.59
N GLN A 37 -10.04 -29.15 -4.70
CA GLN A 37 -10.42 -29.28 -3.29
C GLN A 37 -10.17 -27.96 -2.54
N MET A 38 -9.07 -27.29 -2.81
CA MET A 38 -8.79 -25.99 -2.20
C MET A 38 -9.79 -24.94 -2.67
N SER A 39 -10.18 -24.92 -3.95
CA SER A 39 -11.22 -24.02 -4.47
C SER A 39 -12.57 -24.25 -3.76
N ALA A 40 -12.95 -25.51 -3.52
CA ALA A 40 -14.15 -25.83 -2.77
C ALA A 40 -14.11 -25.32 -1.32
N MET A 41 -12.94 -25.42 -0.66
CA MET A 41 -12.73 -24.87 0.69
C MET A 41 -12.81 -23.35 0.70
N LEU A 42 -12.13 -22.67 -0.25
CA LEU A 42 -12.16 -21.20 -0.36
C LEU A 42 -13.59 -20.70 -0.57
N MET A 43 -14.39 -21.38 -1.38
CA MET A 43 -15.81 -21.06 -1.58
C MET A 43 -16.64 -21.33 -0.32
N ALA A 44 -16.38 -22.43 0.42
CA ALA A 44 -17.03 -22.70 1.69
C ALA A 44 -16.71 -21.61 2.73
N ILE A 45 -15.46 -21.14 2.79
CA ILE A 45 -15.05 -20.02 3.63
C ILE A 45 -15.76 -18.72 3.19
N TRP A 46 -15.88 -18.48 1.89
CA TRP A 46 -16.55 -17.30 1.37
C TRP A 46 -18.00 -17.21 1.82
N PHE A 47 -18.75 -18.33 1.78
CA PHE A 47 -20.16 -18.38 2.19
C PHE A 47 -20.36 -18.43 3.71
N CYS A 48 -19.52 -19.15 4.44
CA CYS A 48 -19.71 -19.40 5.87
C CYS A 48 -18.88 -18.45 6.76
N GLY A 49 -17.95 -17.69 6.18
CA GLY A 49 -17.01 -16.87 6.93
C GLY A 49 -16.01 -17.71 7.74
N MET A 50 -15.27 -17.01 8.59
CA MET A 50 -14.34 -17.58 9.58
C MET A 50 -14.45 -16.81 10.89
N THR A 51 -14.25 -17.48 12.02
CA THR A 51 -14.08 -16.81 13.31
C THR A 51 -12.74 -16.07 13.37
N ALA A 52 -12.55 -15.20 14.37
CA ALA A 52 -11.28 -14.52 14.59
C ALA A 52 -10.14 -15.51 14.86
N GLU A 53 -10.44 -16.58 15.61
CA GLU A 53 -9.53 -17.67 15.94
C GLU A 53 -9.12 -18.45 14.68
N GLU A 54 -10.10 -18.85 13.85
CA GLU A 54 -9.82 -19.51 12.57
C GLU A 54 -8.96 -18.63 11.66
N THR A 55 -9.32 -17.35 11.52
CA THR A 55 -8.62 -16.43 10.65
C THR A 55 -7.17 -16.20 11.10
N THR A 56 -6.97 -16.08 12.42
CA THR A 56 -5.62 -15.97 13.01
C THR A 56 -4.82 -17.25 12.79
N ALA A 57 -5.40 -18.42 13.02
CA ALA A 57 -4.74 -19.70 12.83
C ALA A 57 -4.36 -19.96 11.36
N LEU A 58 -5.26 -19.65 10.41
CA LEU A 58 -4.97 -19.70 8.98
C LEU A 58 -3.80 -18.77 8.62
N THR A 59 -3.82 -17.54 9.13
CA THR A 59 -2.78 -16.55 8.86
C THR A 59 -1.41 -16.99 9.37
N ILE A 60 -1.37 -17.58 10.58
CA ILE A 60 -0.11 -18.10 11.15
C ILE A 60 0.38 -19.29 10.33
N ALA A 61 -0.48 -20.24 9.95
CA ALA A 61 -0.12 -21.37 9.10
C ALA A 61 0.44 -20.91 7.74
N MET A 62 -0.17 -19.88 7.12
CA MET A 62 0.33 -19.29 5.88
C MET A 62 1.69 -18.59 6.07
N ALA A 63 1.88 -17.87 7.18
CA ALA A 63 3.17 -17.22 7.50
C ALA A 63 4.28 -18.26 7.75
N ASP A 64 3.95 -19.39 8.37
CA ASP A 64 4.88 -20.48 8.69
C ASP A 64 5.18 -21.39 7.49
N SER A 65 4.47 -21.24 6.39
CA SER A 65 4.66 -22.07 5.18
C SER A 65 5.97 -21.81 4.44
N GLY A 66 6.68 -20.75 4.78
CA GLY A 66 7.96 -20.36 4.18
C GLY A 66 8.91 -19.74 5.19
N ASP A 67 9.78 -18.86 4.71
CA ASP A 67 10.78 -18.21 5.56
C ASP A 67 10.15 -17.18 6.48
N ARG A 68 10.50 -17.24 7.75
CA ARG A 68 10.29 -16.13 8.69
C ARG A 68 11.57 -15.32 8.83
N VAL A 69 11.45 -14.00 8.67
CA VAL A 69 12.61 -13.12 8.79
C VAL A 69 12.86 -12.81 10.25
N ASP A 70 14.04 -13.22 10.75
CA ASP A 70 14.49 -12.81 12.07
C ASP A 70 15.20 -11.44 11.97
N LEU A 71 14.56 -10.42 12.55
CA LEU A 71 15.06 -9.04 12.61
C LEU A 71 15.82 -8.73 13.93
N SER A 72 16.18 -9.74 14.73
CA SER A 72 16.86 -9.54 16.04
C SER A 72 18.21 -8.83 15.90
N ALA A 73 18.90 -8.96 14.76
CA ALA A 73 20.14 -8.25 14.47
C ALA A 73 19.94 -6.73 14.25
N ILE A 74 18.71 -6.25 14.13
CA ILE A 74 18.38 -4.83 14.07
C ILE A 74 18.03 -4.35 15.47
N ALA A 75 18.80 -3.37 15.98
CA ALA A 75 18.60 -2.82 17.30
C ALA A 75 17.30 -2.01 17.42
N GLY A 76 16.61 -2.14 18.56
CA GLY A 76 15.35 -1.43 18.85
C GLY A 76 14.11 -2.09 18.25
N LYS A 77 12.94 -1.51 18.52
CA LYS A 77 11.66 -1.98 18.01
C LYS A 77 11.49 -1.62 16.53
N LYS A 78 11.07 -2.59 15.73
CA LYS A 78 10.79 -2.45 14.30
C LYS A 78 9.30 -2.28 14.08
N VAL A 79 8.92 -1.32 13.23
CA VAL A 79 7.55 -1.11 12.79
C VAL A 79 7.46 -1.23 11.27
N ASP A 80 6.47 -1.95 10.77
CA ASP A 80 6.14 -1.97 9.35
C ASP A 80 4.82 -1.22 9.11
N LYS A 81 4.70 -0.59 7.95
CA LYS A 81 3.47 0.01 7.45
C LYS A 81 3.01 -0.76 6.22
N HIS A 82 1.74 -1.20 6.24
CA HIS A 82 1.12 -1.80 5.07
C HIS A 82 -0.06 -0.94 4.60
N SER A 83 -0.15 -0.73 3.28
CA SER A 83 -1.34 -0.16 2.65
C SER A 83 -2.08 -1.24 1.89
N THR A 84 -3.42 -1.18 1.91
CA THR A 84 -4.25 -2.07 1.09
C THR A 84 -4.20 -1.71 -0.40
N GLY A 85 -3.51 -0.64 -0.75
CA GLY A 85 -3.31 -0.18 -2.13
C GLY A 85 -4.26 0.95 -2.51
N GLY A 86 -3.78 1.84 -3.36
CA GLY A 86 -4.53 2.98 -3.86
C GLY A 86 -3.76 3.74 -4.94
N VAL A 87 -4.39 4.75 -5.50
CA VAL A 87 -3.85 5.59 -6.57
C VAL A 87 -3.10 6.78 -5.97
N GLY A 88 -1.84 6.97 -6.37
CA GLY A 88 -0.97 7.98 -5.79
C GLY A 88 -0.51 7.66 -4.36
N ASP A 89 -0.67 6.41 -3.89
CA ASP A 89 -0.23 6.00 -2.54
C ASP A 89 1.30 5.82 -2.50
N LYS A 90 1.96 6.92 -2.23
CA LYS A 90 3.42 7.05 -2.01
C LYS A 90 3.78 7.23 -0.55
N THR A 91 2.83 7.10 0.37
CA THR A 91 2.99 7.40 1.80
C THR A 91 4.15 6.65 2.47
N THR A 92 4.52 5.45 1.99
CA THR A 92 5.69 4.72 2.50
C THR A 92 6.99 5.50 2.29
N LEU A 93 7.16 6.20 1.15
CA LEU A 93 8.35 6.99 0.83
C LEU A 93 8.49 8.22 1.74
N ILE A 94 7.42 8.60 2.41
CA ILE A 94 7.33 9.76 3.29
C ILE A 94 7.38 9.33 4.76
N CYS A 95 6.45 8.46 5.20
CA CYS A 95 6.35 8.10 6.61
C CYS A 95 7.54 7.27 7.10
N ALA A 96 8.12 6.40 6.26
CA ALA A 96 9.25 5.56 6.69
C ALA A 96 10.52 6.37 7.03
N PRO A 97 10.99 7.32 6.20
CA PRO A 97 12.11 8.19 6.58
C PRO A 97 11.80 9.13 7.75
N ILE A 98 10.56 9.63 7.89
CA ILE A 98 10.14 10.42 9.07
C ILE A 98 10.33 9.58 10.33
N VAL A 99 9.79 8.36 10.35
CA VAL A 99 9.90 7.45 11.51
C VAL A 99 11.36 7.13 11.82
N ALA A 100 12.18 6.91 10.82
CA ALA A 100 13.60 6.64 10.97
C ALA A 100 14.37 7.85 11.51
N ALA A 101 14.12 9.05 11.01
CA ALA A 101 14.71 10.31 11.51
C ALA A 101 14.36 10.54 12.98
N CYS A 102 13.14 10.15 13.39
CA CYS A 102 12.71 10.19 14.80
C CYS A 102 13.24 9.01 15.64
N GLY A 103 14.18 8.21 15.13
CA GLY A 103 14.82 7.09 15.84
C GLY A 103 13.98 5.82 15.93
N GLY A 104 12.94 5.66 15.08
CA GLY A 104 12.27 4.38 14.84
C GLY A 104 13.11 3.47 13.93
N ARG A 105 12.65 2.23 13.72
CA ARG A 105 13.29 1.27 12.81
C ARG A 105 12.26 0.72 11.84
N VAL A 106 12.51 0.90 10.53
CA VAL A 106 11.62 0.45 9.44
C VAL A 106 12.39 -0.50 8.53
N ALA A 107 12.25 -1.80 8.78
CA ALA A 107 12.81 -2.87 7.96
C ALA A 107 11.72 -3.38 7.01
N LYS A 108 11.52 -2.72 5.87
CA LYS A 108 10.34 -2.94 5.03
C LYS A 108 10.61 -3.88 3.87
N MET A 109 9.76 -4.89 3.75
CA MET A 109 9.63 -5.73 2.55
C MET A 109 8.34 -5.37 1.84
N SER A 110 8.42 -4.96 0.56
CA SER A 110 7.28 -4.46 -0.22
C SER A 110 7.11 -5.22 -1.52
N GLY A 111 5.87 -5.20 -2.04
CA GLY A 111 5.52 -5.77 -3.33
C GLY A 111 5.65 -4.77 -4.48
N ARG A 112 5.49 -5.30 -5.69
CA ARG A 112 5.27 -4.52 -6.93
C ARG A 112 3.81 -4.11 -7.04
N GLY A 113 3.52 -3.17 -7.93
CA GLY A 113 2.15 -2.74 -8.23
C GLY A 113 1.32 -3.85 -8.87
N LEU A 114 0.02 -3.82 -8.59
CA LEU A 114 -0.99 -4.71 -9.15
C LEU A 114 -2.14 -3.87 -9.73
N GLY A 115 -2.56 -4.20 -10.95
CA GLY A 115 -3.67 -3.52 -11.62
C GLY A 115 -3.41 -2.01 -11.74
N HIS A 116 -4.38 -1.21 -11.30
CA HIS A 116 -4.36 0.26 -11.34
C HIS A 116 -3.56 0.91 -10.21
N THR A 117 -3.01 0.13 -9.26
CA THR A 117 -2.25 0.66 -8.12
C THR A 117 -0.74 0.60 -8.37
N GLY A 118 -0.03 1.68 -8.04
CA GLY A 118 1.43 1.73 -8.14
C GLY A 118 2.13 1.00 -6.97
N GLY A 119 3.21 0.24 -7.26
CA GLY A 119 3.98 -0.47 -6.24
C GLY A 119 5.09 0.38 -5.62
N THR A 120 5.33 0.22 -4.32
CA THR A 120 6.45 0.90 -3.63
C THR A 120 7.81 0.52 -4.24
N VAL A 121 7.98 -0.76 -4.62
CA VAL A 121 9.20 -1.24 -5.27
C VAL A 121 9.41 -0.57 -6.62
N ASP A 122 8.36 -0.49 -7.45
CA ASP A 122 8.44 0.13 -8.78
C ASP A 122 8.79 1.62 -8.69
N LYS A 123 8.26 2.35 -7.69
CA LYS A 123 8.60 3.76 -7.43
C LYS A 123 10.07 3.92 -7.05
N LEU A 124 10.60 3.07 -6.17
CA LEU A 124 12.00 3.12 -5.77
C LEU A 124 12.94 2.74 -6.91
N GLU A 125 12.57 1.79 -7.77
CA GLU A 125 13.32 1.42 -8.98
C GLU A 125 13.34 2.53 -10.04
N ALA A 126 12.44 3.52 -9.97
CA ALA A 126 12.55 4.74 -10.79
C ALA A 126 13.73 5.62 -10.41
N ILE A 127 14.31 5.45 -9.23
CA ILE A 127 15.55 6.12 -8.81
C ILE A 127 16.73 5.39 -9.46
N PRO A 128 17.51 6.05 -10.33
CA PRO A 128 18.62 5.39 -11.02
C PRO A 128 19.58 4.68 -10.06
N GLY A 129 19.86 3.40 -10.34
CA GLY A 129 20.78 2.58 -9.55
C GLY A 129 20.22 2.02 -8.23
N TYR A 130 18.99 2.34 -7.85
CA TYR A 130 18.43 1.82 -6.60
C TYR A 130 18.21 0.30 -6.66
N GLU A 131 18.81 -0.43 -5.70
CA GLU A 131 18.72 -1.89 -5.60
C GLU A 131 17.62 -2.31 -4.62
N THR A 132 16.58 -2.96 -5.14
CA THR A 132 15.49 -3.54 -4.32
C THR A 132 15.77 -4.99 -3.90
N ALA A 133 16.77 -5.64 -4.51
CA ALA A 133 17.24 -7.00 -4.21
C ALA A 133 18.67 -6.95 -3.68
N ILE A 134 18.81 -6.82 -2.37
CA ILE A 134 20.10 -6.79 -1.67
C ILE A 134 20.21 -7.95 -0.67
N SER A 135 21.43 -8.27 -0.22
CA SER A 135 21.62 -9.32 0.77
C SER A 135 20.98 -8.95 2.12
N ARG A 136 20.66 -9.96 2.91
CA ARG A 136 20.07 -9.78 4.26
C ARG A 136 21.00 -8.98 5.17
N GLU A 137 22.30 -9.22 5.10
CA GLU A 137 23.32 -8.52 5.88
C GLU A 137 23.37 -7.04 5.50
N LYS A 138 23.35 -6.71 4.19
CA LYS A 138 23.31 -5.33 3.68
C LYS A 138 22.02 -4.63 4.14
N PHE A 139 20.87 -5.32 4.03
CA PHE A 139 19.58 -4.81 4.49
C PHE A 139 19.60 -4.45 5.97
N PHE A 140 20.08 -5.34 6.84
CA PHE A 140 20.17 -5.10 8.29
C PHE A 140 21.17 -3.99 8.63
N SER A 141 22.32 -3.96 7.95
CA SER A 141 23.31 -2.89 8.13
C SER A 141 22.72 -1.51 7.84
N ILE A 142 21.98 -1.38 6.74
CA ILE A 142 21.34 -0.11 6.35
C ILE A 142 20.30 0.32 7.40
N VAL A 143 19.44 -0.59 7.87
CA VAL A 143 18.44 -0.25 8.91
C VAL A 143 19.13 0.14 10.23
N ASN A 144 20.20 -0.53 10.62
CA ASN A 144 20.96 -0.15 11.84
C ASN A 144 21.62 1.22 11.70
N GLU A 145 22.10 1.58 10.51
CA GLU A 145 22.77 2.84 10.23
C GLU A 145 21.82 4.02 10.12
N CYS A 146 20.85 3.96 9.20
CA CYS A 146 19.97 5.09 8.90
C CYS A 146 18.51 4.92 9.35
N GLY A 147 18.17 3.80 10.01
CA GLY A 147 16.83 3.57 10.55
C GLY A 147 15.82 3.00 9.57
N VAL A 148 16.09 3.00 8.26
CA VAL A 148 15.13 2.56 7.24
C VAL A 148 15.83 1.85 6.09
N SER A 149 15.19 0.80 5.58
CA SER A 149 15.51 0.19 4.28
C SER A 149 14.26 -0.45 3.70
N VAL A 150 14.07 -0.33 2.39
CA VAL A 150 12.91 -0.86 1.67
C VAL A 150 13.42 -1.77 0.55
N ILE A 151 13.04 -3.05 0.60
CA ILE A 151 13.43 -4.08 -0.37
C ILE A 151 12.22 -4.77 -0.97
N GLY A 152 12.41 -5.46 -2.08
CA GLY A 152 11.44 -6.40 -2.63
C GLY A 152 11.22 -7.60 -1.71
N GLN A 153 10.02 -8.19 -1.76
CA GLN A 153 9.73 -9.43 -1.04
C GLN A 153 10.52 -10.60 -1.64
N SER A 154 11.09 -11.47 -0.79
CA SER A 154 11.67 -12.72 -1.25
C SER A 154 10.58 -13.68 -1.74
N GLY A 155 10.92 -14.52 -2.74
CA GLY A 155 9.97 -15.46 -3.34
C GLY A 155 9.46 -16.55 -2.37
N ASN A 156 10.14 -16.73 -1.23
CA ASN A 156 9.80 -17.73 -0.22
C ASN A 156 9.10 -17.14 1.03
N LEU A 157 8.74 -15.85 1.01
CA LEU A 157 7.95 -15.24 2.08
C LEU A 157 6.49 -15.64 1.91
N ALA A 158 5.93 -16.42 2.86
CA ALA A 158 4.57 -16.94 2.85
C ALA A 158 4.14 -17.58 1.50
N PRO A 159 4.79 -18.65 1.01
CA PRO A 159 4.49 -19.27 -0.29
C PRO A 159 3.06 -19.80 -0.39
N ALA A 160 2.44 -20.18 0.74
CA ALA A 160 1.02 -20.54 0.77
C ALA A 160 0.13 -19.40 0.29
N ASP A 161 0.42 -18.15 0.68
CA ASP A 161 -0.34 -16.99 0.22
C ASP A 161 -0.27 -16.83 -1.30
N LYS A 162 0.92 -16.99 -1.89
CA LYS A 162 1.09 -16.89 -3.34
C LYS A 162 0.22 -17.91 -4.09
N LYS A 163 0.19 -19.18 -3.62
CA LYS A 163 -0.63 -20.23 -4.23
C LYS A 163 -2.14 -19.96 -4.03
N LEU A 164 -2.53 -19.63 -2.80
CA LEU A 164 -3.95 -19.37 -2.47
C LEU A 164 -4.47 -18.13 -3.22
N TYR A 165 -3.69 -17.06 -3.28
CA TYR A 165 -4.09 -15.84 -3.98
C TYR A 165 -4.28 -16.09 -5.49
N ALA A 166 -3.33 -16.80 -6.13
CA ALA A 166 -3.44 -17.15 -7.54
C ALA A 166 -4.69 -17.99 -7.85
N LEU A 167 -5.08 -18.88 -6.91
CA LEU A 167 -6.30 -19.68 -7.04
C LEU A 167 -7.55 -18.81 -6.83
N ARG A 168 -7.54 -17.92 -5.84
CA ARG A 168 -8.66 -17.02 -5.55
C ARG A 168 -8.97 -16.07 -6.71
N ASP A 169 -7.93 -15.60 -7.37
CA ASP A 169 -8.03 -14.67 -8.50
C ASP A 169 -8.87 -15.23 -9.67
N VAL A 170 -8.87 -16.54 -9.85
CA VAL A 170 -9.59 -17.23 -10.94
C VAL A 170 -10.83 -18.02 -10.47
N THR A 171 -11.17 -17.97 -9.18
CA THR A 171 -12.30 -18.73 -8.58
C THR A 171 -13.34 -17.83 -7.92
N ALA A 172 -13.30 -16.50 -8.15
CA ALA A 172 -14.25 -15.53 -7.60
C ALA A 172 -14.34 -15.56 -6.07
N THR A 173 -13.20 -15.71 -5.37
CA THR A 173 -13.12 -15.75 -3.91
C THR A 173 -12.17 -14.70 -3.33
N VAL A 174 -11.80 -13.69 -4.13
CA VAL A 174 -10.87 -12.62 -3.72
C VAL A 174 -11.49 -11.71 -2.66
N ASP A 175 -12.78 -11.42 -2.75
CA ASP A 175 -13.51 -10.42 -1.95
C ASP A 175 -13.95 -10.91 -0.53
N SER A 176 -13.44 -12.05 -0.08
CA SER A 176 -13.68 -12.54 1.29
C SER A 176 -12.78 -11.82 2.30
N ILE A 177 -13.36 -11.05 3.25
CA ILE A 177 -12.63 -10.31 4.28
C ILE A 177 -11.64 -11.18 5.06
N PRO A 178 -12.00 -12.37 5.62
CA PRO A 178 -11.03 -13.23 6.31
C PRO A 178 -9.85 -13.64 5.43
N LEU A 179 -10.10 -13.94 4.15
CA LEU A 179 -9.05 -14.36 3.22
C LEU A 179 -8.16 -13.18 2.77
N ILE A 180 -8.72 -11.98 2.61
CA ILE A 180 -7.95 -10.74 2.36
C ILE A 180 -7.04 -10.46 3.56
N ALA A 181 -7.61 -10.47 4.76
CA ALA A 181 -6.87 -10.22 6.00
C ALA A 181 -5.73 -11.22 6.18
N SER A 182 -5.98 -12.52 5.99
CA SER A 182 -4.98 -13.58 6.11
C SER A 182 -3.87 -13.43 5.07
N SER A 183 -4.20 -13.08 3.83
CA SER A 183 -3.23 -12.83 2.76
C SER A 183 -2.28 -11.69 3.12
N ILE A 184 -2.81 -10.57 3.58
CA ILE A 184 -2.01 -9.40 3.98
C ILE A 184 -1.15 -9.72 5.19
N MET A 185 -1.79 -10.22 6.26
CA MET A 185 -1.14 -10.37 7.56
C MET A 185 -0.13 -11.51 7.59
N SER A 186 -0.31 -12.59 6.83
CA SER A 186 0.69 -13.67 6.74
C SER A 186 2.06 -13.14 6.29
N LYS A 187 2.09 -12.27 5.28
CA LYS A 187 3.34 -11.63 4.81
C LYS A 187 3.93 -10.68 5.84
N LYS A 188 3.06 -9.95 6.59
CA LYS A 188 3.51 -9.02 7.63
C LYS A 188 4.09 -9.75 8.84
N LEU A 189 3.47 -10.85 9.24
CA LEU A 189 3.98 -11.72 10.31
C LEU A 189 5.30 -12.40 9.91
N ALA A 190 5.39 -12.90 8.66
CA ALA A 190 6.59 -13.52 8.13
C ALA A 190 7.77 -12.53 8.00
N ALA A 191 7.51 -11.25 7.71
CA ALA A 191 8.51 -10.18 7.64
C ALA A 191 9.15 -9.81 9.00
N GLY A 192 8.54 -10.20 10.12
CA GLY A 192 9.19 -10.21 11.45
C GLY A 192 9.16 -8.91 12.24
N SER A 193 8.47 -7.86 11.81
CA SER A 193 8.37 -6.59 12.56
C SER A 193 7.65 -6.76 13.90
N ASP A 194 8.05 -5.97 14.91
CA ASP A 194 7.48 -6.01 16.26
C ASP A 194 6.09 -5.34 16.32
N CYS A 195 5.89 -4.33 15.47
CA CYS A 195 4.65 -3.54 15.39
C CYS A 195 4.22 -3.40 13.94
N ILE A 196 2.90 -3.27 13.71
CA ILE A 196 2.32 -3.14 12.37
C ILE A 196 1.33 -1.98 12.35
N LEU A 197 1.53 -1.04 11.43
CA LEU A 197 0.54 -0.03 11.08
C LEU A 197 -0.12 -0.42 9.76
N LEU A 198 -1.45 -0.45 9.74
CA LEU A 198 -2.25 -0.73 8.57
C LEU A 198 -2.89 0.57 8.06
N ASP A 199 -2.72 0.84 6.79
CA ASP A 199 -3.36 1.94 6.06
C ASP A 199 -4.42 1.32 5.15
N VAL A 200 -5.66 1.26 5.66
CA VAL A 200 -6.78 0.61 4.97
C VAL A 200 -7.50 1.67 4.15
N LYS A 201 -7.34 1.59 2.83
CA LYS A 201 -7.97 2.51 1.89
C LYS A 201 -9.44 2.16 1.71
N THR A 202 -10.30 3.21 1.60
CA THR A 202 -11.72 3.07 1.26
C THR A 202 -12.12 4.08 0.19
N GLY A 203 -12.96 3.69 -0.75
CA GLY A 203 -13.43 4.53 -1.85
C GLY A 203 -13.25 3.92 -3.24
N SER A 204 -13.48 4.70 -4.28
CA SER A 204 -13.49 4.24 -5.68
C SER A 204 -12.17 3.61 -6.12
N GLY A 205 -11.04 4.15 -5.69
CA GLY A 205 -9.70 3.65 -5.98
C GLY A 205 -9.16 2.58 -5.03
N ALA A 206 -9.98 2.10 -4.08
CA ALA A 206 -9.59 1.12 -3.08
C ALA A 206 -10.25 -0.24 -3.30
N PHE A 207 -9.71 -1.26 -2.64
CA PHE A 207 -10.33 -2.60 -2.59
C PHE A 207 -11.66 -2.56 -1.83
N MET A 208 -11.68 -1.87 -0.68
CA MET A 208 -12.89 -1.67 0.12
C MET A 208 -13.65 -0.44 -0.40
N LYS A 209 -14.85 -0.69 -0.92
CA LYS A 209 -15.67 0.38 -1.52
C LYS A 209 -16.50 1.13 -0.47
N THR A 210 -16.74 0.53 0.70
CA THR A 210 -17.51 1.16 1.79
C THR A 210 -16.68 1.31 3.06
N LEU A 211 -17.02 2.32 3.87
CA LEU A 211 -16.36 2.57 5.15
C LEU A 211 -16.55 1.40 6.12
N ASP A 212 -17.73 0.78 6.15
CA ASP A 212 -18.02 -0.31 7.08
C ASP A 212 -17.23 -1.58 6.72
N ASP A 213 -17.07 -1.91 5.43
CA ASP A 213 -16.21 -3.02 4.99
C ASP A 213 -14.73 -2.75 5.31
N ALA A 214 -14.28 -1.50 5.14
CA ALA A 214 -12.91 -1.10 5.48
C ALA A 214 -12.64 -1.24 6.99
N ILE A 215 -13.61 -0.85 7.83
CA ILE A 215 -13.53 -1.02 9.29
C ILE A 215 -13.51 -2.51 9.65
N ALA A 216 -14.39 -3.34 9.05
CA ALA A 216 -14.43 -4.78 9.28
C ALA A 216 -13.11 -5.47 8.90
N LEU A 217 -12.52 -5.11 7.75
CA LEU A 217 -11.21 -5.59 7.34
C LEU A 217 -10.12 -5.16 8.32
N ALA A 218 -10.12 -3.88 8.73
CA ALA A 218 -9.16 -3.34 9.69
C ALA A 218 -9.24 -4.06 11.04
N GLN A 219 -10.45 -4.26 11.58
CA GLN A 219 -10.66 -4.99 12.83
C GLN A 219 -10.15 -6.43 12.74
N THR A 220 -10.43 -7.12 11.63
CA THR A 220 -9.93 -8.48 11.38
C THR A 220 -8.40 -8.51 11.35
N MET A 221 -7.75 -7.61 10.62
CA MET A 221 -6.29 -7.56 10.54
C MET A 221 -5.63 -7.16 11.87
N VAL A 222 -6.24 -6.23 12.62
CA VAL A 222 -5.75 -5.85 13.96
C VAL A 222 -5.87 -7.04 14.91
N ALA A 223 -6.99 -7.77 14.90
CA ALA A 223 -7.17 -8.97 15.71
C ALA A 223 -6.11 -10.05 15.40
N ILE A 224 -5.81 -10.29 14.13
CA ILE A 224 -4.73 -11.22 13.71
C ILE A 224 -3.37 -10.76 14.25
N GLY A 225 -3.02 -9.48 14.09
CA GLY A 225 -1.74 -8.96 14.55
C GLY A 225 -1.57 -9.08 16.06
N GLU A 226 -2.57 -8.66 16.82
CA GLU A 226 -2.60 -8.76 18.28
C GLU A 226 -2.61 -10.22 18.75
N GLY A 227 -3.39 -11.11 18.09
CA GLY A 227 -3.40 -12.54 18.37
C GLY A 227 -2.05 -13.22 18.10
N ALA A 228 -1.26 -12.68 17.16
CA ALA A 228 0.12 -13.13 16.88
C ALA A 228 1.18 -12.42 17.75
N GLY A 229 0.78 -11.64 18.75
CA GLY A 229 1.68 -10.91 19.64
C GLY A 229 2.36 -9.70 19.01
N ARG A 230 1.79 -9.12 17.95
CA ARG A 230 2.27 -7.92 17.26
C ARG A 230 1.34 -6.76 17.53
N ARG A 231 1.82 -5.72 18.21
CA ARG A 231 1.03 -4.51 18.43
C ARG A 231 0.61 -3.90 17.10
N THR A 232 -0.68 -3.82 16.86
CA THR A 232 -1.23 -3.47 15.55
C THR A 232 -2.28 -2.37 15.66
N VAL A 233 -2.19 -1.37 14.79
CA VAL A 233 -3.17 -0.28 14.64
C VAL A 233 -3.51 -0.15 13.16
N ALA A 234 -4.75 0.22 12.85
CA ALA A 234 -5.16 0.57 11.49
C ALA A 234 -5.73 1.99 11.42
N LEU A 235 -5.44 2.69 10.33
CA LEU A 235 -6.11 3.91 9.92
C LEU A 235 -6.94 3.61 8.68
N ILE A 236 -8.19 4.13 8.64
CA ILE A 236 -9.04 4.07 7.46
C ILE A 236 -8.89 5.40 6.73
N THR A 237 -8.35 5.38 5.51
CA THR A 237 -8.01 6.59 4.76
C THR A 237 -8.79 6.68 3.44
N ASP A 238 -9.07 7.91 2.99
CA ASP A 238 -9.80 8.17 1.75
C ASP A 238 -9.03 7.70 0.51
N MET A 239 -9.77 7.12 -0.43
CA MET A 239 -9.30 6.77 -1.78
C MET A 239 -10.39 6.99 -2.84
N ASP A 240 -11.38 7.84 -2.57
CA ASP A 240 -12.29 8.37 -3.59
C ASP A 240 -11.60 9.44 -4.45
N THR A 241 -10.48 9.96 -3.96
CA THR A 241 -9.62 10.90 -4.67
C THR A 241 -8.18 10.37 -4.62
N PRO A 242 -7.44 10.40 -5.74
CA PRO A 242 -6.02 10.06 -5.71
C PRO A 242 -5.25 10.89 -4.68
N LEU A 243 -4.31 10.25 -3.98
CA LEU A 243 -3.55 10.90 -2.92
C LEU A 243 -2.37 11.70 -3.51
N GLY A 244 -2.31 12.99 -3.18
CA GLY A 244 -1.39 13.94 -3.80
C GLY A 244 -1.78 14.28 -5.24
N HIS A 245 -0.85 14.82 -6.01
CA HIS A 245 -1.04 15.27 -7.39
C HIS A 245 -0.35 14.36 -8.41
N GLY A 246 0.86 13.90 -8.10
CA GLY A 246 1.64 13.03 -8.99
C GLY A 246 1.15 11.57 -8.94
N ILE A 247 0.92 10.97 -10.11
CA ILE A 247 0.54 9.56 -10.27
C ILE A 247 1.42 8.97 -11.37
N GLY A 248 2.31 8.07 -11.00
CA GLY A 248 3.38 7.52 -11.83
C GLY A 248 4.67 7.43 -11.03
N ASN A 249 5.61 6.54 -11.41
CA ASN A 249 6.70 6.13 -10.52
C ASN A 249 7.63 7.29 -10.13
N SER A 250 8.33 7.93 -11.07
CA SER A 250 9.24 9.06 -10.77
C SER A 250 8.50 10.30 -10.28
N LEU A 251 7.29 10.55 -10.79
CA LEU A 251 6.45 11.67 -10.37
C LEU A 251 6.06 11.55 -8.90
N GLU A 252 5.73 10.34 -8.45
CA GLU A 252 5.41 10.07 -7.05
C GLU A 252 6.64 10.16 -6.13
N VAL A 253 7.82 9.75 -6.61
CA VAL A 253 9.08 9.96 -5.86
C VAL A 253 9.36 11.45 -5.72
N ALA A 254 9.27 12.22 -6.80
CA ALA A 254 9.50 13.67 -6.77
C ALA A 254 8.56 14.39 -5.78
N GLU A 255 7.26 14.08 -5.83
CA GLU A 255 6.27 14.66 -4.91
C GLU A 255 6.50 14.22 -3.45
N SER A 256 6.95 12.98 -3.22
CA SER A 256 7.36 12.53 -1.88
C SER A 256 8.51 13.36 -1.32
N MET A 257 9.46 13.75 -2.18
CA MET A 257 10.57 14.63 -1.80
C MET A 257 10.10 16.05 -1.48
N ASP A 258 9.08 16.53 -2.19
CA ASP A 258 8.48 17.83 -1.88
C ASP A 258 7.79 17.81 -0.51
N VAL A 259 7.08 16.73 -0.15
CA VAL A 259 6.53 16.57 1.20
C VAL A 259 7.64 16.58 2.26
N LEU A 260 8.70 15.79 2.07
CA LEU A 260 9.82 15.71 3.02
C LEU A 260 10.62 17.04 3.14
N ARG A 261 10.40 17.99 2.23
CA ARG A 261 10.92 19.37 2.28
C ARG A 261 9.91 20.41 2.76
N GLY A 262 8.71 19.98 3.20
CA GLY A 262 7.64 20.87 3.65
C GLY A 262 6.93 21.64 2.52
N LYS A 263 6.97 21.13 1.28
CA LYS A 263 6.38 21.77 0.09
C LYS A 263 5.31 20.91 -0.59
N GLY A 264 4.97 19.77 -0.02
CA GLY A 264 4.02 18.84 -0.61
C GLY A 264 2.57 19.27 -0.46
N PRO A 265 1.64 18.61 -1.20
CA PRO A 265 0.22 18.87 -1.08
C PRO A 265 -0.32 18.48 0.30
N HIS A 266 -1.35 19.20 0.73
CA HIS A 266 -1.89 19.07 2.09
C HIS A 266 -2.39 17.65 2.41
N ASP A 267 -3.15 17.04 1.52
CA ASP A 267 -3.74 15.70 1.70
C ASP A 267 -2.66 14.62 1.90
N LEU A 268 -1.65 14.60 1.02
CA LEU A 268 -0.53 13.66 1.09
C LEU A 268 0.32 13.90 2.35
N THR A 269 0.57 15.16 2.69
CA THR A 269 1.33 15.53 3.88
C THR A 269 0.59 15.08 5.15
N GLU A 270 -0.69 15.41 5.26
CA GLU A 270 -1.50 15.10 6.44
C GLU A 270 -1.65 13.59 6.67
N VAL A 271 -2.01 12.83 5.62
CA VAL A 271 -2.11 11.36 5.73
C VAL A 271 -0.76 10.74 6.10
N SER A 272 0.34 11.22 5.51
CA SER A 272 1.68 10.71 5.81
C SER A 272 2.11 11.02 7.25
N LEU A 273 1.79 12.19 7.77
CA LEU A 273 2.06 12.57 9.17
C LEU A 273 1.23 11.72 10.14
N GLN A 274 -0.06 11.50 9.87
CA GLN A 274 -0.90 10.62 10.70
C GLN A 274 -0.38 9.17 10.70
N LEU A 275 0.09 8.67 9.57
CA LEU A 275 0.74 7.36 9.51
C LEU A 275 2.04 7.34 10.31
N ALA A 276 2.89 8.36 10.17
CA ALA A 276 4.18 8.44 10.88
C ALA A 276 4.00 8.54 12.41
N GLU A 277 3.08 9.39 12.89
CA GLU A 277 2.82 9.53 14.33
C GLU A 277 2.33 8.21 14.95
N ASN A 278 1.44 7.47 14.24
CA ASN A 278 0.97 6.17 14.69
C ASN A 278 2.09 5.11 14.68
N MET A 279 3.00 5.13 13.71
CA MET A 279 4.18 4.25 13.71
C MET A 279 5.11 4.55 14.88
N LEU A 280 5.36 5.83 15.18
CA LEU A 280 6.17 6.27 16.31
C LEU A 280 5.52 5.89 17.65
N TYR A 281 4.21 6.08 17.77
CA TYR A 281 3.42 5.65 18.94
C TYR A 281 3.54 4.14 19.18
N LEU A 282 3.43 3.33 18.12
CA LEU A 282 3.54 1.88 18.20
C LEU A 282 4.90 1.41 18.74
N VAL A 283 5.98 2.07 18.37
CA VAL A 283 7.33 1.75 18.89
C VAL A 283 7.64 2.40 20.23
N GLY A 284 6.71 3.18 20.79
CA GLY A 284 6.81 3.72 22.15
C GLY A 284 7.62 5.01 22.27
N LYS A 285 7.57 5.88 21.24
CA LYS A 285 8.29 7.18 21.24
C LYS A 285 7.60 8.27 22.06
N GLY A 286 6.30 8.10 22.39
CA GLY A 286 5.51 9.04 23.17
C GLY A 286 4.01 8.88 22.95
N THR A 287 3.23 9.88 23.36
CA THR A 287 1.81 9.99 22.99
C THR A 287 1.66 10.29 21.50
N ILE A 288 0.43 10.19 20.96
CA ILE A 288 0.16 10.53 19.54
C ILE A 288 0.57 11.97 19.24
N GLU A 289 0.24 12.91 20.13
CA GLU A 289 0.54 14.33 19.97
C GLU A 289 2.06 14.61 20.04
N GLU A 290 2.79 13.91 20.88
CA GLU A 290 4.26 14.00 20.94
C GLU A 290 4.89 13.44 19.68
N CYS A 291 4.41 12.27 19.21
CA CYS A 291 4.84 11.64 17.98
C CYS A 291 4.53 12.53 16.75
N ARG A 292 3.37 13.21 16.73
CA ARG A 292 3.02 14.19 15.70
C ARG A 292 4.04 15.32 15.63
N ARG A 293 4.35 15.94 16.76
CA ARG A 293 5.35 17.02 16.83
C ARG A 293 6.74 16.56 16.36
N MET A 294 7.14 15.35 16.73
CA MET A 294 8.42 14.76 16.26
C MET A 294 8.43 14.60 14.74
N ALA A 295 7.34 14.09 14.16
CA ALA A 295 7.20 13.90 12.73
C ALA A 295 7.26 15.24 11.97
N GLU A 296 6.50 16.25 12.41
CA GLU A 296 6.52 17.61 11.85
C GLU A 296 7.91 18.26 11.94
N GLN A 297 8.57 18.12 13.11
CA GLN A 297 9.92 18.66 13.31
C GLN A 297 10.93 18.03 12.34
N SER A 298 10.84 16.73 12.08
CA SER A 298 11.77 16.03 11.18
C SER A 298 11.65 16.49 9.71
N ILE A 299 10.48 16.96 9.31
CA ILE A 299 10.26 17.61 8.01
C ILE A 299 10.86 19.03 8.07
N ALA A 300 10.56 19.79 9.11
CA ALA A 300 10.95 21.19 9.24
C ALA A 300 12.48 21.39 9.30
N ASP A 301 13.20 20.48 9.97
CA ASP A 301 14.67 20.52 10.06
C ASP A 301 15.39 19.78 8.93
N GLY A 302 14.64 19.10 8.04
CA GLY A 302 15.15 18.38 6.88
C GLY A 302 15.74 17.01 7.19
N SER A 303 15.71 16.53 8.44
CA SER A 303 16.30 15.25 8.84
C SER A 303 15.62 14.07 8.17
N ALA A 304 14.30 14.13 7.98
CA ALA A 304 13.55 13.09 7.25
C ALA A 304 13.98 12.98 5.78
N PHE A 305 14.18 14.10 5.10
CA PHE A 305 14.67 14.14 3.73
C PHE A 305 16.08 13.55 3.60
N GLU A 306 17.02 13.96 4.48
CA GLU A 306 18.39 13.44 4.46
C GLU A 306 18.45 11.95 4.84
N THR A 307 17.54 11.48 5.70
CA THR A 307 17.40 10.04 6.00
C THR A 307 17.00 9.25 4.75
N PHE A 308 16.04 9.76 3.96
CA PHE A 308 15.66 9.12 2.69
C PHE A 308 16.84 9.11 1.70
N CYS A 309 17.53 10.23 1.51
CA CYS A 309 18.72 10.31 0.66
C CYS A 309 19.80 9.32 1.09
N THR A 310 20.01 9.16 2.41
CA THR A 310 20.98 8.20 2.94
C THR A 310 20.60 6.77 2.63
N MET A 311 19.33 6.39 2.83
CA MET A 311 18.81 5.08 2.45
C MET A 311 19.05 4.81 0.97
N VAL A 312 18.71 5.76 0.11
CA VAL A 312 18.86 5.63 -1.35
C VAL A 312 20.32 5.40 -1.74
N ARG A 313 21.25 6.21 -1.24
CA ARG A 313 22.70 6.01 -1.48
C ARG A 313 23.20 4.67 -1.00
N ARG A 314 22.76 4.22 0.19
CA ARG A 314 23.17 2.92 0.76
C ARG A 314 22.65 1.73 -0.03
N GLN A 315 21.53 1.91 -0.75
CA GLN A 315 20.96 0.90 -1.67
C GLN A 315 21.42 1.10 -3.13
N GLY A 316 22.48 1.88 -3.38
CA GLY A 316 23.09 2.04 -4.71
C GLY A 316 22.45 3.12 -5.59
N GLY A 317 21.38 3.77 -5.12
CA GLY A 317 20.65 4.78 -5.89
C GLY A 317 21.36 6.14 -5.94
N ASP A 318 21.15 6.86 -7.03
CA ASP A 318 21.62 8.22 -7.22
C ASP A 318 20.68 9.21 -6.50
N ASP A 319 21.12 9.74 -5.36
CA ASP A 319 20.34 10.73 -4.60
C ASP A 319 20.34 12.13 -5.22
N ALA A 320 21.07 12.38 -6.30
CA ALA A 320 21.03 13.66 -7.01
C ALA A 320 19.65 13.92 -7.64
N VAL A 321 18.94 12.86 -8.08
CA VAL A 321 17.57 12.98 -8.63
C VAL A 321 16.57 13.39 -7.55
N LEU A 322 16.83 13.04 -6.29
CA LEU A 322 15.98 13.40 -5.15
C LEU A 322 16.14 14.89 -4.79
N ARG A 323 17.29 15.44 -5.05
CA ARG A 323 17.60 16.87 -4.82
C ARG A 323 17.12 17.75 -5.96
N ASP A 324 17.04 17.19 -7.16
CA ASP A 324 16.65 17.89 -8.37
C ASP A 324 15.86 16.92 -9.28
N ALA A 325 14.54 17.05 -9.24
CA ALA A 325 13.62 16.18 -9.98
C ALA A 325 13.78 16.29 -11.52
N SER A 326 14.39 17.37 -12.04
CA SER A 326 14.66 17.49 -13.48
C SER A 326 15.66 16.43 -14.00
N LYS A 327 16.39 15.79 -13.11
CA LYS A 327 17.34 14.71 -13.42
C LYS A 327 16.70 13.34 -13.59
N PHE A 328 15.42 13.17 -13.23
CA PHE A 328 14.70 11.96 -13.60
C PHE A 328 14.53 11.87 -15.13
N PRO A 329 14.43 10.65 -15.68
CA PRO A 329 14.04 10.49 -17.09
C PRO A 329 12.76 11.27 -17.38
N GLN A 330 12.75 12.01 -18.51
CA GLN A 330 11.62 12.83 -18.92
C GLN A 330 10.81 12.11 -19.99
N ALA A 331 9.48 12.23 -19.93
CA ALA A 331 8.59 11.69 -20.95
C ALA A 331 8.74 12.45 -22.28
N ALA A 332 8.68 11.75 -23.39
CA ALA A 332 8.81 12.34 -24.73
C ALA A 332 7.60 13.20 -25.12
N VAL A 333 6.42 12.89 -24.59
CA VAL A 333 5.16 13.58 -24.87
C VAL A 333 4.54 14.08 -23.57
N GLN A 334 4.11 15.35 -23.58
CA GLN A 334 3.30 15.96 -22.53
C GLN A 334 1.99 16.45 -23.16
N MET A 335 0.86 16.15 -22.52
CA MET A 335 -0.47 16.49 -23.01
C MET A 335 -1.30 17.11 -21.89
N GLU A 336 -1.73 18.36 -22.07
CA GLU A 336 -2.63 19.04 -21.13
C GLU A 336 -4.08 18.59 -21.33
N ILE A 337 -4.76 18.36 -20.25
CA ILE A 337 -6.20 18.08 -20.21
C ILE A 337 -6.89 19.29 -19.59
N ARG A 338 -7.78 19.92 -20.38
CA ARG A 338 -8.59 21.05 -19.92
C ARG A 338 -9.95 20.58 -19.38
N ALA A 339 -10.51 21.36 -18.48
CA ALA A 339 -11.80 21.07 -17.84
C ALA A 339 -12.95 20.98 -18.85
N GLY A 340 -12.98 21.87 -19.84
CA GLY A 340 -14.00 21.89 -20.89
C GLY A 340 -15.39 22.39 -20.42
N ALA A 341 -15.55 22.72 -19.15
CA ALA A 341 -16.74 23.30 -18.56
C ALA A 341 -16.40 24.13 -17.31
N ASP A 342 -17.26 25.10 -16.99
CA ASP A 342 -17.15 25.89 -15.77
C ASP A 342 -17.91 25.21 -14.62
N GLY A 343 -17.34 25.22 -13.41
CA GLY A 343 -17.98 24.63 -12.23
C GLY A 343 -16.98 24.19 -11.15
N TYR A 344 -17.28 23.07 -10.53
CA TYR A 344 -16.44 22.45 -9.49
C TYR A 344 -16.23 20.97 -9.85
N ILE A 345 -15.06 20.42 -9.53
CA ILE A 345 -14.86 18.98 -9.63
C ILE A 345 -15.65 18.29 -8.52
N THR A 346 -16.77 17.66 -8.87
CA THR A 346 -17.72 17.04 -7.93
C THR A 346 -17.53 15.55 -7.74
N ALA A 347 -16.82 14.89 -8.67
CA ALA A 347 -16.39 13.50 -8.50
C ALA A 347 -15.10 13.22 -9.28
N MET A 348 -14.31 12.33 -8.73
CA MET A 348 -13.12 11.74 -9.36
C MET A 348 -13.20 10.22 -9.17
N ASP A 349 -13.15 9.46 -10.26
CA ASP A 349 -13.04 8.01 -10.21
C ASP A 349 -11.56 7.67 -10.09
N ALA A 350 -11.10 7.45 -8.86
CA ALA A 350 -9.69 7.20 -8.60
C ALA A 350 -9.17 5.91 -9.28
N GLU A 351 -10.02 4.88 -9.42
CA GLU A 351 -9.67 3.64 -10.13
C GLU A 351 -9.35 3.94 -11.61
N LYS A 352 -10.24 4.66 -12.32
CA LYS A 352 -9.99 5.05 -13.72
C LYS A 352 -8.79 5.97 -13.89
N ILE A 353 -8.51 6.84 -12.90
CA ILE A 353 -7.30 7.66 -12.91
C ILE A 353 -6.05 6.78 -12.77
N GLY A 354 -6.10 5.75 -11.93
CA GLY A 354 -5.05 4.75 -11.84
C GLY A 354 -4.87 3.97 -13.15
N GLU A 355 -5.96 3.51 -13.77
CA GLU A 355 -5.94 2.88 -15.10
C GLU A 355 -5.36 3.81 -16.17
N THR A 356 -5.69 5.11 -16.11
CA THR A 356 -5.08 6.12 -16.98
C THR A 356 -3.56 6.10 -16.88
N SER A 357 -3.00 5.99 -15.68
CA SER A 357 -1.55 5.92 -15.49
C SER A 357 -0.93 4.65 -16.08
N VAL A 358 -1.64 3.52 -16.03
CA VAL A 358 -1.22 2.26 -16.68
C VAL A 358 -1.19 2.40 -18.20
N VAL A 359 -2.24 2.98 -18.79
CA VAL A 359 -2.31 3.23 -20.24
C VAL A 359 -1.19 4.16 -20.71
N LEU A 360 -0.78 5.16 -19.88
CA LEU A 360 0.34 6.03 -20.18
C LEU A 360 1.70 5.30 -20.18
N GLY A 361 1.80 4.12 -19.51
CA GLY A 361 3.01 3.32 -19.41
C GLY A 361 3.59 3.23 -17.98
N ALA A 362 2.98 3.88 -16.99
CA ALA A 362 3.49 3.87 -15.61
C ALA A 362 3.26 2.55 -14.85
N GLY A 363 2.38 1.68 -15.36
CA GLY A 363 2.07 0.37 -14.80
C GLY A 363 2.23 -0.75 -15.81
N ARG A 364 2.03 -1.99 -15.36
CA ARG A 364 2.10 -3.18 -16.22
C ARG A 364 0.72 -3.54 -16.75
N GLU A 365 0.55 -3.58 -18.07
CA GLU A 365 -0.65 -4.12 -18.72
C GLU A 365 -0.69 -5.65 -18.62
N THR A 366 0.49 -6.29 -18.66
CA THR A 366 0.69 -7.72 -18.45
C THR A 366 1.86 -7.95 -17.50
N LYS A 367 2.00 -9.16 -16.94
CA LYS A 367 3.08 -9.50 -16.00
C LYS A 367 4.49 -9.15 -16.51
N ASP A 368 4.69 -9.28 -17.82
CA ASP A 368 6.00 -9.12 -18.48
C ASP A 368 6.16 -7.76 -19.20
N SER A 369 5.14 -6.88 -19.12
CA SER A 369 5.22 -5.55 -19.71
C SER A 369 6.28 -4.69 -18.98
N PRO A 370 7.13 -3.96 -19.75
CA PRO A 370 8.05 -2.99 -19.15
C PRO A 370 7.28 -1.81 -18.55
N ILE A 371 7.86 -1.19 -17.54
CA ILE A 371 7.36 0.07 -16.96
C ILE A 371 8.18 1.22 -17.52
N ASP A 372 7.52 2.27 -18.01
CA ASP A 372 8.13 3.55 -18.27
C ASP A 372 8.08 4.39 -16.98
N PHE A 373 9.22 4.58 -16.34
CA PHE A 373 9.32 5.33 -15.09
C PHE A 373 9.06 6.83 -15.26
N ALA A 374 9.13 7.36 -16.48
CA ALA A 374 8.81 8.76 -16.78
C ALA A 374 7.32 8.99 -17.06
N ALA A 375 6.57 7.91 -17.31
CA ALA A 375 5.15 7.99 -17.61
C ALA A 375 4.31 8.22 -16.35
N GLY A 376 3.13 8.84 -16.54
CA GLY A 376 2.17 9.11 -15.50
C GLY A 376 1.36 10.37 -15.76
N LEU A 377 0.82 10.94 -14.71
CA LEU A 377 0.08 12.21 -14.80
C LEU A 377 0.27 13.05 -13.54
N ILE A 378 0.09 14.37 -13.69
CA ILE A 378 0.03 15.33 -12.58
C ILE A 378 -1.36 15.97 -12.60
N LEU A 379 -2.08 15.87 -11.49
CA LEU A 379 -3.35 16.55 -11.27
C LEU A 379 -3.08 18.01 -10.87
N HIS A 380 -3.70 18.97 -11.55
CA HIS A 380 -3.64 20.39 -11.18
C HIS A 380 -4.90 20.82 -10.42
N LYS A 381 -5.98 20.06 -10.55
CA LYS A 381 -7.25 20.28 -9.86
C LYS A 381 -7.74 18.96 -9.28
N LYS A 382 -8.37 19.05 -8.12
CA LYS A 382 -8.88 17.88 -7.38
C LYS A 382 -10.34 18.07 -6.99
N TYR A 383 -10.92 17.08 -6.35
CA TYR A 383 -12.28 17.14 -5.79
C TYR A 383 -12.49 18.40 -4.94
N GLY A 384 -13.54 19.15 -5.23
CA GLY A 384 -13.89 20.40 -4.58
C GLY A 384 -13.32 21.66 -5.24
N ASP A 385 -12.32 21.54 -6.13
CA ASP A 385 -11.72 22.71 -6.77
C ASP A 385 -12.67 23.36 -7.79
N ALA A 386 -12.68 24.67 -7.81
CA ALA A 386 -13.33 25.46 -8.85
C ALA A 386 -12.53 25.39 -10.15
N VAL A 387 -13.22 25.29 -11.27
CA VAL A 387 -12.63 25.24 -12.62
C VAL A 387 -13.41 26.12 -13.59
N THR A 388 -12.68 26.70 -14.55
CA THR A 388 -13.23 27.27 -15.78
C THR A 388 -12.97 26.30 -16.94
N SER A 389 -13.67 26.47 -18.03
CA SER A 389 -13.53 25.58 -19.23
C SER A 389 -12.10 25.50 -19.75
N ASP A 390 -11.32 26.56 -19.59
CA ASP A 390 -9.94 26.66 -20.08
C ASP A 390 -8.88 26.19 -19.09
N ASP A 391 -9.25 25.95 -17.81
CA ASP A 391 -8.31 25.48 -16.79
C ASP A 391 -7.72 24.12 -17.16
N VAL A 392 -6.39 24.00 -17.07
CA VAL A 392 -5.70 22.71 -17.16
C VAL A 392 -5.93 21.96 -15.85
N ILE A 393 -6.62 20.82 -15.92
CA ILE A 393 -6.95 19.98 -14.77
C ILE A 393 -5.94 18.85 -14.54
N ALA A 394 -5.23 18.43 -15.59
CA ALA A 394 -4.15 17.46 -15.51
C ALA A 394 -3.16 17.64 -16.66
N THR A 395 -1.91 17.17 -16.42
CA THR A 395 -0.90 16.96 -17.49
C THR A 395 -0.54 15.50 -17.53
N LEU A 396 -0.64 14.87 -18.69
CA LEU A 396 -0.28 13.48 -18.98
C LEU A 396 1.14 13.41 -19.52
N TYR A 397 1.90 12.39 -19.12
CA TYR A 397 3.30 12.15 -19.50
C TYR A 397 3.41 10.73 -20.06
N THR A 398 3.91 10.57 -21.30
CA THR A 398 4.00 9.27 -21.97
C THR A 398 5.08 9.27 -23.05
N GLU A 399 5.36 8.09 -23.62
CA GLU A 399 6.31 7.92 -24.73
C GLU A 399 5.73 8.28 -26.10
N SER A 400 4.39 8.25 -26.29
CA SER A 400 3.74 8.43 -27.59
C SER A 400 2.41 9.20 -27.50
N THR A 401 2.12 9.97 -28.55
CA THR A 401 0.86 10.71 -28.69
C THR A 401 -0.37 9.77 -28.69
N GLN A 402 -0.27 8.61 -29.31
CA GLN A 402 -1.37 7.63 -29.36
C GLN A 402 -1.77 7.13 -27.98
N ARG A 403 -0.77 6.79 -27.11
CA ARG A 403 -1.05 6.44 -25.70
C ARG A 403 -1.67 7.62 -24.95
N GLY A 404 -1.15 8.83 -25.18
CA GLY A 404 -1.68 10.05 -24.57
C GLY A 404 -3.14 10.30 -24.90
N GLU A 405 -3.55 10.13 -26.19
CA GLU A 405 -4.93 10.30 -26.62
C GLU A 405 -5.88 9.25 -25.99
N SER A 406 -5.47 7.99 -25.96
CA SER A 406 -6.24 6.92 -25.29
C SER A 406 -6.41 7.19 -23.79
N ALA A 407 -5.33 7.57 -23.12
CA ALA A 407 -5.34 7.93 -21.69
C ALA A 407 -6.19 9.17 -21.41
N ALA A 408 -6.16 10.18 -22.30
CA ALA A 408 -6.97 11.39 -22.18
C ALA A 408 -8.48 11.11 -22.20
N GLN A 409 -8.92 10.16 -23.02
CA GLN A 409 -10.32 9.74 -23.07
C GLN A 409 -10.74 9.09 -21.74
N LEU A 410 -9.91 8.19 -21.21
CA LEU A 410 -10.16 7.51 -19.95
C LEU A 410 -10.16 8.50 -18.77
N PHE A 411 -9.18 9.42 -18.73
CA PHE A 411 -9.11 10.46 -17.72
C PHE A 411 -10.34 11.37 -17.70
N ARG A 412 -10.80 11.84 -18.87
CA ARG A 412 -12.02 12.66 -18.96
C ARG A 412 -13.25 11.93 -18.45
N ALA A 413 -13.35 10.62 -18.68
CA ALA A 413 -14.44 9.79 -18.16
C ALA A 413 -14.37 9.55 -16.64
N ALA A 414 -13.24 9.87 -16.01
CA ALA A 414 -13.05 9.75 -14.57
C ALA A 414 -13.43 11.02 -13.79
N ILE A 415 -13.64 12.16 -14.49
CA ILE A 415 -13.88 13.47 -13.86
C ILE A 415 -15.32 13.91 -14.11
N THR A 416 -15.97 14.35 -13.04
CA THR A 416 -17.30 14.98 -13.13
C THR A 416 -17.23 16.43 -12.68
N ILE A 417 -17.72 17.35 -13.49
CA ILE A 417 -17.82 18.78 -13.17
C ILE A 417 -19.31 19.12 -12.96
N GLY A 418 -19.61 19.69 -11.80
CA GLY A 418 -20.94 20.12 -11.40
C GLY A 418 -21.00 21.61 -11.08
N LYS A 419 -22.21 22.16 -10.90
CA LYS A 419 -22.41 23.59 -10.63
C LYS A 419 -22.26 23.97 -9.15
N GLU A 420 -22.40 23.01 -8.25
CA GLU A 420 -22.39 23.24 -6.80
C GLU A 420 -21.10 22.74 -6.19
N VAL A 421 -20.64 23.42 -5.13
CA VAL A 421 -19.50 22.97 -4.33
C VAL A 421 -19.87 21.65 -3.66
N PRO A 422 -19.11 20.57 -3.89
CA PRO A 422 -19.39 19.30 -3.24
C PRO A 422 -19.03 19.38 -1.73
N PRO A 423 -19.63 18.51 -0.87
CA PRO A 423 -19.30 18.48 0.55
C PRO A 423 -17.83 18.07 0.77
N SER A 424 -17.22 18.64 1.81
CA SER A 424 -15.87 18.23 2.21
C SER A 424 -15.84 16.77 2.68
N ARG A 425 -14.72 16.09 2.46
CA ARG A 425 -14.48 14.70 2.89
C ARG A 425 -13.30 14.66 3.85
N PRO A 426 -13.35 13.84 4.92
CA PRO A 426 -12.19 13.63 5.76
C PRO A 426 -11.14 12.80 5.01
N LEU A 427 -9.86 13.08 5.26
CA LEU A 427 -8.75 12.29 4.71
C LEU A 427 -8.57 10.96 5.47
N VAL A 428 -8.94 10.95 6.75
CA VAL A 428 -8.91 9.77 7.62
C VAL A 428 -10.26 9.66 8.31
N TYR A 429 -10.92 8.52 8.12
CA TYR A 429 -12.28 8.27 8.62
C TYR A 429 -12.30 7.65 10.00
N ALA A 430 -11.32 6.79 10.30
CA ALA A 430 -11.30 6.08 11.57
C ALA A 430 -9.90 5.57 11.92
N ARG A 431 -9.70 5.34 13.21
CA ARG A 431 -8.57 4.62 13.79
C ARG A 431 -9.07 3.39 14.53
N VAL A 432 -8.48 2.24 14.25
CA VAL A 432 -8.85 0.94 14.80
C VAL A 432 -7.71 0.38 15.64
N GLU A 433 -7.98 0.06 16.88
CA GLU A 433 -7.12 -0.68 17.81
C GLU A 433 -7.83 -1.97 18.22
N LYS A 434 -7.15 -2.83 19.00
CA LYS A 434 -7.64 -4.15 19.43
C LYS A 434 -9.11 -4.14 19.89
N ASP A 435 -9.47 -3.21 20.76
CA ASP A 435 -10.79 -3.18 21.42
C ASP A 435 -11.55 -1.87 21.14
N LYS A 436 -11.07 -1.05 20.21
CA LYS A 436 -11.60 0.31 20.01
C LYS A 436 -11.58 0.74 18.54
N VAL A 437 -12.71 1.28 18.09
CA VAL A 437 -12.82 2.03 16.83
C VAL A 437 -13.15 3.47 17.17
N VAL A 438 -12.31 4.39 16.74
CA VAL A 438 -12.54 5.84 16.84
C VAL A 438 -12.85 6.35 15.45
N ARG A 439 -14.04 6.85 15.22
CA ARG A 439 -14.43 7.55 13.97
C ARG A 439 -14.15 9.04 14.12
N TYR A 440 -13.66 9.67 13.06
CA TYR A 440 -13.34 11.11 12.99
C TYR A 440 -14.42 11.90 12.27
#